data_f2e2c648f05ac889951c301e36e85f31
#
_entry.id   f2e2c648f05ac889951c301e36e85f31
#
_cell.length_a   1.000
_cell.length_b   1.000
_cell.length_c   1.000
_cell.angle_alpha   90.00
_cell.angle_beta   90.00
_cell.angle_gamma   90.00
#
_symmetry.space_group_name_H-M   'P 1'
#
loop_
_entity.id
_entity.type
_entity.pdbx_description
1 polymer ?
#
loop_
_entity_poly.entity_id
_entity_poly.type
_entity_poly.pdbx_seq_one_letter_code
_entity_poly.pdbx_strand_id
1 'polypeptide(L)'
;EGIGSQVAVMDSIRHDIVLAATSHVPHLIAYALVGTAVDMEKVTNNEVVKFSAGGFRDFTRIASSDPVMWRDIFLANRDATLEVVDRFIEDLSALKRAIRWKDGDALLEHFAKTRDIRRRIVDAGQDSSEPNFGRDD
;
A
#
# COMPACT_ATOMS: atom_id res chain seq x y z
N GLU A 1 23.29 20.58 7.88
CA GLU A 1 22.43 19.96 7.68
C GLU A 1 21.34 20.20 6.67
N GLY A 2 21.72 20.13 5.41
CA GLY A 2 20.76 20.34 4.36
C GLY A 2 19.62 19.33 4.41
N ILE A 3 19.93 18.10 4.72
CA ILE A 3 18.92 17.09 4.85
C ILE A 3 18.04 17.39 6.04
N GLY A 4 18.68 17.80 7.12
CA GLY A 4 17.92 18.18 8.29
C GLY A 4 17.01 19.34 8.00
N SER A 5 17.47 20.30 7.19
CA SER A 5 16.61 21.42 6.91
C SER A 5 15.42 21.01 6.06
N GLN A 6 15.58 20.05 5.16
CA GLN A 6 14.41 19.55 4.43
C GLN A 6 13.44 18.86 5.35
N VAL A 7 13.95 18.06 6.26
CA VAL A 7 13.09 17.41 7.24
C VAL A 7 12.41 18.45 8.12
N ALA A 8 13.15 19.47 8.49
CA ALA A 8 12.60 20.50 9.37
C ALA A 8 11.47 21.28 8.72
N VAL A 9 11.44 21.33 7.40
CA VAL A 9 10.37 22.04 6.70
C VAL A 9 9.04 21.30 6.81
N MET A 10 9.10 19.99 6.91
CA MET A 10 7.88 19.18 7.01
C MET A 10 7.47 19.13 8.48
N ASP A 11 6.29 19.65 8.81
CA ASP A 11 5.82 19.60 10.18
C ASP A 11 5.44 18.17 10.56
N SER A 12 5.23 17.93 11.85
CA SER A 12 5.03 16.57 12.34
C SER A 12 3.74 15.94 11.84
N ILE A 13 2.68 16.74 11.67
CA ILE A 13 1.41 16.20 11.18
C ILE A 13 1.58 15.72 9.75
N ARG A 14 2.22 16.52 8.92
CA ARG A 14 2.44 16.14 7.52
C ARG A 14 3.35 14.92 7.43
N HIS A 15 4.39 14.88 8.26
CA HIS A 15 5.30 13.74 8.28
C HIS A 15 4.53 12.46 8.64
N ASP A 16 3.65 12.53 9.62
CA ASP A 16 2.87 11.38 10.03
C ASP A 16 1.95 10.88 8.92
N ILE A 17 1.37 11.79 8.15
CA ILE A 17 0.51 11.43 7.04
C ILE A 17 1.32 10.80 5.92
N VAL A 18 2.49 11.35 5.63
CA VAL A 18 3.36 10.77 4.60
C VAL A 18 3.73 9.34 4.95
N LEU A 19 4.12 9.10 6.21
CA LEU A 19 4.45 7.75 6.65
C LEU A 19 3.23 6.82 6.60
N ALA A 20 2.06 7.33 6.98
CA ALA A 20 0.86 6.52 6.90
C ALA A 20 0.59 6.09 5.46
N ALA A 21 0.73 7.01 4.51
CA ALA A 21 0.42 6.71 3.12
C ALA A 21 1.47 5.82 2.46
N THR A 22 2.75 5.99 2.81
CA THR A 22 3.83 5.31 2.09
C THR A 22 4.32 4.05 2.76
N SER A 23 3.97 3.84 4.02
CA SER A 23 4.46 2.68 4.76
C SER A 23 3.36 1.99 5.56
N HIS A 24 2.67 2.73 6.42
CA HIS A 24 1.77 2.09 7.38
C HIS A 24 0.54 1.49 6.71
N VAL A 25 -0.15 2.26 5.88
CA VAL A 25 -1.36 1.77 5.21
C VAL A 25 -1.06 0.67 4.22
N PRO A 26 0.03 0.71 3.44
CA PRO A 26 0.37 -0.43 2.60
C PRO A 26 0.52 -1.74 3.38
N HIS A 27 1.14 -1.69 4.56
CA HIS A 27 1.24 -2.90 5.39
C HIS A 27 -0.13 -3.36 5.86
N LEU A 28 -0.97 -2.41 6.28
CA LEU A 28 -2.32 -2.73 6.72
C LEU A 28 -3.11 -3.40 5.61
N ILE A 29 -3.02 -2.87 4.39
CA ILE A 29 -3.72 -3.44 3.24
C ILE A 29 -3.22 -4.84 2.95
N ALA A 30 -1.92 -5.07 3.04
CA ALA A 30 -1.37 -6.40 2.79
C ALA A 30 -1.91 -7.41 3.79
N TYR A 31 -1.91 -7.07 5.08
CA TYR A 31 -2.49 -7.95 6.09
C TYR A 31 -3.97 -8.21 5.81
N ALA A 32 -4.72 -7.16 5.50
CA ALA A 32 -6.15 -7.29 5.26
C ALA A 32 -6.44 -8.14 4.02
N LEU A 33 -5.64 -7.97 2.98
CA LEU A 33 -5.87 -8.72 1.74
C LEU A 33 -5.65 -10.21 1.93
N VAL A 34 -4.62 -10.59 2.68
CA VAL A 34 -4.41 -12.00 2.98
C VAL A 34 -5.62 -12.56 3.74
N GLY A 35 -6.09 -11.80 4.75
CA GLY A 35 -7.26 -12.24 5.49
C GLY A 35 -8.48 -12.39 4.61
N THR A 36 -8.72 -11.42 3.74
CA THR A 36 -9.86 -11.49 2.83
C THR A 36 -9.77 -12.72 1.94
N ALA A 37 -8.59 -12.98 1.41
CA ALA A 37 -8.43 -14.11 0.47
C ALA A 37 -8.76 -15.46 1.13
N VAL A 38 -8.38 -15.64 2.40
CA VAL A 38 -8.61 -16.92 3.07
C VAL A 38 -9.96 -16.98 3.75
N ASP A 39 -10.60 -15.85 4.01
CA ASP A 39 -11.89 -15.82 4.68
C ASP A 39 -13.07 -16.02 3.73
N MET A 40 -12.83 -15.97 2.43
CA MET A 40 -13.92 -16.17 1.49
C MET A 40 -14.42 -17.61 1.57
N GLU A 41 -15.73 -17.77 1.68
CA GLU A 41 -16.33 -19.08 1.91
C GLU A 41 -15.99 -20.09 0.83
N LYS A 42 -15.80 -19.61 -0.40
CA LYS A 42 -15.60 -20.48 -1.55
C LYS A 42 -14.14 -20.81 -1.80
N VAL A 43 -13.26 -20.34 -0.92
CA VAL A 43 -11.82 -20.49 -1.12
C VAL A 43 -11.24 -21.12 0.14
N THR A 44 -10.45 -22.18 -0.03
CA THR A 44 -9.77 -22.80 1.10
C THR A 44 -8.35 -22.24 1.20
N ASN A 45 -7.74 -22.41 2.39
CA ASN A 45 -6.37 -21.99 2.58
C ASN A 45 -5.44 -22.68 1.58
N ASN A 46 -5.70 -23.95 1.31
CA ASN A 46 -4.88 -24.68 0.34
C ASN A 46 -4.98 -24.07 -1.04
N GLU A 47 -6.17 -23.64 -1.44
CA GLU A 47 -6.35 -23.01 -2.74
C GLU A 47 -5.61 -21.68 -2.81
N VAL A 48 -5.65 -20.90 -1.74
CA VAL A 48 -4.91 -19.64 -1.72
C VAL A 48 -3.42 -19.91 -1.90
N VAL A 49 -2.88 -20.87 -1.16
CA VAL A 49 -1.47 -21.20 -1.25
C VAL A 49 -1.12 -21.71 -2.64
N LYS A 50 -1.94 -22.64 -3.16
CA LYS A 50 -1.65 -23.32 -4.41
C LYS A 50 -1.74 -22.39 -5.61
N PHE A 51 -2.72 -21.50 -5.61
CA PHE A 51 -2.99 -20.66 -6.76
C PHE A 51 -2.51 -19.24 -6.61
N SER A 52 -1.73 -18.93 -5.57
CA SER A 52 -1.19 -17.61 -5.40
C SER A 52 -0.23 -17.29 -6.54
N ALA A 53 -0.58 -16.30 -7.32
CA ALA A 53 0.28 -15.84 -8.40
C ALA A 53 1.34 -14.89 -7.86
N GLY A 54 2.33 -14.59 -8.70
CA GLY A 54 3.42 -13.72 -8.31
C GLY A 54 2.95 -12.38 -7.80
N GLY A 55 1.92 -11.81 -8.44
CA GLY A 55 1.41 -10.51 -8.00
C GLY A 55 0.87 -10.55 -6.58
N PHE A 56 0.13 -11.60 -6.24
CA PHE A 56 -0.40 -11.72 -4.87
C PHE A 56 0.74 -11.90 -3.88
N ARG A 57 1.69 -12.78 -4.19
CA ARG A 57 2.82 -13.03 -3.29
C ARG A 57 3.67 -11.79 -3.10
N ASP A 58 3.94 -11.08 -4.18
CA ASP A 58 4.77 -9.87 -4.10
C ASP A 58 4.07 -8.78 -3.30
N PHE A 59 2.79 -8.57 -3.56
CA PHE A 59 2.05 -7.51 -2.88
C PHE A 59 1.92 -7.79 -1.39
N THR A 60 1.70 -9.07 -1.02
CA THR A 60 1.45 -9.41 0.37
C THR A 60 2.70 -9.83 1.13
N ARG A 61 3.85 -9.74 0.50
CA ARG A 61 5.11 -10.12 1.14
C ARG A 61 5.31 -9.44 2.49
N ILE A 62 4.96 -8.18 2.57
CA ILE A 62 5.16 -7.42 3.80
C ILE A 62 4.19 -7.84 4.92
N ALA A 63 3.20 -8.66 4.61
CA ALA A 63 2.28 -9.15 5.64
C ALA A 63 2.92 -10.22 6.53
N SER A 64 4.16 -10.62 6.24
CA SER A 64 4.87 -11.53 7.12
C SER A 64 5.74 -10.80 8.14
N SER A 65 5.57 -9.49 8.28
CA SER A 65 6.32 -8.69 9.23
C SER A 65 5.83 -8.92 10.65
N ASP A 66 6.63 -8.45 11.61
CA ASP A 66 6.37 -8.65 13.03
C ASP A 66 5.04 -8.02 13.46
N PRO A 67 4.06 -8.82 13.88
CA PRO A 67 2.73 -8.27 14.20
C PRO A 67 2.72 -7.37 15.44
N VAL A 68 3.59 -7.62 16.41
CA VAL A 68 3.64 -6.77 17.61
C VAL A 68 4.14 -5.38 17.24
N MET A 69 5.19 -5.31 16.45
CA MET A 69 5.73 -4.02 16.01
C MET A 69 4.69 -3.24 15.23
N TRP A 70 4.00 -3.90 14.31
CA TRP A 70 3.02 -3.19 13.47
C TRP A 70 1.79 -2.79 14.25
N ARG A 71 1.35 -3.60 15.21
CA ARG A 71 0.28 -3.18 16.11
C ARG A 71 0.66 -1.86 16.78
N ASP A 72 1.87 -1.78 17.28
CA ASP A 72 2.29 -0.59 18.03
C ASP A 72 2.45 0.61 17.08
N ILE A 73 2.92 0.38 15.87
CA ILE A 73 3.04 1.46 14.88
C ILE A 73 1.67 2.05 14.57
N PHE A 74 0.67 1.20 14.33
CA PHE A 74 -0.66 1.71 14.00
C PHE A 74 -1.29 2.47 15.15
N LEU A 75 -1.09 2.00 16.37
CA LEU A 75 -1.64 2.69 17.53
C LEU A 75 -0.93 4.02 17.76
N ALA A 76 0.37 4.07 17.53
CA ALA A 76 1.13 5.30 17.72
C ALA A 76 0.80 6.35 16.66
N ASN A 77 0.49 5.94 15.44
CA ASN A 77 0.14 6.86 14.37
C ASN A 77 -1.33 6.74 13.99
N ARG A 78 -2.19 6.64 15.00
CA ARG A 78 -3.60 6.32 14.81
C ARG A 78 -4.32 7.31 13.91
N ASP A 79 -4.22 8.59 14.21
CA ASP A 79 -5.05 9.59 13.53
C ASP A 79 -4.66 9.72 12.06
N ALA A 80 -3.37 9.78 11.77
CA ALA A 80 -2.92 9.86 10.39
C ALA A 80 -3.26 8.58 9.63
N THR A 81 -3.14 7.44 10.27
CA THR A 81 -3.49 6.16 9.64
C THR A 81 -4.96 6.15 9.26
N LEU A 82 -5.83 6.56 10.18
CA LEU A 82 -7.27 6.56 9.90
C LEU A 82 -7.61 7.50 8.76
N GLU A 83 -6.99 8.66 8.70
CA GLU A 83 -7.25 9.60 7.61
C GLU A 83 -6.89 9.00 6.27
N VAL A 84 -5.74 8.36 6.16
CA VAL A 84 -5.30 7.76 4.90
C VAL A 84 -6.17 6.55 4.55
N VAL A 85 -6.52 5.73 5.54
CA VAL A 85 -7.39 4.58 5.31
C VAL A 85 -8.74 5.03 4.78
N ASP A 86 -9.33 6.07 5.37
CA ASP A 86 -10.63 6.57 4.92
C ASP A 86 -10.55 7.01 3.46
N ARG A 87 -9.50 7.70 3.09
CA ARG A 87 -9.31 8.13 1.71
C ARG A 87 -9.12 6.94 0.79
N PHE A 88 -8.35 5.95 1.23
CA PHE A 88 -8.15 4.75 0.43
C PHE A 88 -9.46 4.01 0.20
N ILE A 89 -10.29 3.92 1.21
CA ILE A 89 -11.58 3.26 1.07
C ILE A 89 -12.45 3.98 0.05
N GLU A 90 -12.44 5.31 0.07
CA GLU A 90 -13.18 6.08 -0.92
C GLU A 90 -12.67 5.82 -2.34
N ASP A 91 -11.36 5.84 -2.50
CA ASP A 91 -10.77 5.63 -3.81
C ASP A 91 -11.04 4.22 -4.32
N LEU A 92 -10.91 3.23 -3.46
CA LEU A 92 -11.19 1.85 -3.85
C LEU A 92 -12.67 1.67 -4.18
N SER A 93 -13.55 2.33 -3.45
CA SER A 93 -14.98 2.27 -3.73
C SER A 93 -15.32 2.86 -5.09
N ALA A 94 -14.61 3.91 -5.49
CA ALA A 94 -14.83 4.50 -6.80
C ALA A 94 -14.43 3.51 -7.91
N LEU A 95 -13.31 2.82 -7.73
CA LEU A 95 -12.91 1.79 -8.69
C LEU A 95 -13.90 0.63 -8.71
N LYS A 96 -14.39 0.24 -7.55
CA LYS A 96 -15.39 -0.81 -7.45
C LYS A 96 -16.64 -0.44 -8.24
N ARG A 97 -17.08 0.81 -8.14
CA ARG A 97 -18.24 1.27 -8.91
C ARG A 97 -17.96 1.21 -10.41
N ALA A 98 -16.77 1.62 -10.82
CA ALA A 98 -16.42 1.56 -12.23
C ALA A 98 -16.48 0.12 -12.75
N ILE A 99 -16.01 -0.82 -11.95
CA ILE A 99 -16.09 -2.24 -12.32
C ILE A 99 -17.55 -2.69 -12.39
N ARG A 100 -18.36 -2.29 -11.41
CA ARG A 100 -19.76 -2.70 -11.37
C ARG A 100 -20.49 -2.25 -12.62
N TRP A 101 -20.25 -1.04 -13.06
CA TRP A 101 -20.94 -0.46 -14.21
C TRP A 101 -20.20 -0.68 -15.52
N LYS A 102 -19.10 -1.46 -15.48
CA LYS A 102 -18.30 -1.77 -16.66
C LYS A 102 -17.80 -0.50 -17.35
N ASP A 103 -17.41 0.47 -16.56
CA ASP A 103 -16.90 1.73 -17.06
C ASP A 103 -15.41 1.58 -17.38
N GLY A 104 -15.15 1.03 -18.57
CA GLY A 104 -13.78 0.78 -18.97
C GLY A 104 -12.95 2.02 -19.13
N ASP A 105 -13.56 3.11 -19.58
CA ASP A 105 -12.82 4.36 -19.77
C ASP A 105 -12.33 4.92 -18.44
N ALA A 106 -13.17 4.89 -17.42
CA ALA A 106 -12.75 5.36 -16.09
C ALA A 106 -11.62 4.51 -15.53
N LEU A 107 -11.70 3.21 -15.71
CA LEU A 107 -10.63 2.31 -15.24
C LEU A 107 -9.33 2.56 -15.98
N LEU A 108 -9.43 2.69 -17.31
CA LEU A 108 -8.25 2.92 -18.13
C LEU A 108 -7.56 4.22 -17.75
N GLU A 109 -8.34 5.27 -17.59
CA GLU A 109 -7.79 6.58 -17.24
C GLU A 109 -7.08 6.52 -15.89
N HIS A 110 -7.69 5.90 -14.90
CA HIS A 110 -7.10 5.79 -13.58
C HIS A 110 -5.82 4.96 -13.61
N PHE A 111 -5.86 3.82 -14.28
CA PHE A 111 -4.71 2.91 -14.31
C PHE A 111 -3.54 3.52 -15.07
N ALA A 112 -3.82 4.20 -16.19
CA ALA A 112 -2.74 4.83 -16.95
C ALA A 112 -2.08 5.95 -16.15
N LYS A 113 -2.87 6.75 -15.47
CA LYS A 113 -2.35 7.85 -14.66
C LYS A 113 -1.49 7.32 -13.51
N THR A 114 -1.98 6.32 -12.80
CA THR A 114 -1.24 5.79 -11.66
C THR A 114 -0.02 5.02 -12.10
N ARG A 115 -0.08 4.34 -13.26
CA ARG A 115 1.09 3.67 -13.80
C ARG A 115 2.21 4.67 -14.08
N ASP A 116 1.86 5.81 -14.66
CA ASP A 116 2.86 6.81 -14.96
C ASP A 116 3.49 7.39 -13.69
N ILE A 117 2.67 7.61 -12.66
CA ILE A 117 3.18 8.05 -11.37
C ILE A 117 4.12 7.00 -10.79
N ARG A 118 3.73 5.74 -10.84
CA ARG A 118 4.55 4.65 -10.31
C ARG A 118 5.90 4.57 -11.02
N ARG A 119 5.91 4.77 -12.33
CA ARG A 119 7.15 4.75 -13.10
C ARG A 119 8.09 5.84 -12.64
N ARG A 120 7.57 7.03 -12.35
CA ARG A 120 8.39 8.11 -11.85
C ARG A 120 8.97 7.80 -10.48
N ILE A 121 8.19 7.14 -9.63
CA ILE A 121 8.67 6.72 -8.31
C ILE A 121 9.80 5.72 -8.44
N VAL A 122 9.66 4.75 -9.31
CA VAL A 122 10.70 3.74 -9.51
C VAL A 122 11.97 4.37 -10.05
N ASP A 123 11.83 5.26 -11.04
CA ASP A 123 12.98 5.92 -11.62
C ASP A 123 13.73 6.74 -10.57
N ALA A 124 13.00 7.47 -9.74
CA ALA A 124 13.63 8.25 -8.68
C ALA A 124 14.33 7.33 -7.68
N GLY A 125 13.73 6.20 -7.36
CA GLY A 125 14.34 5.24 -6.45
C GLY A 125 15.61 4.63 -7.01
N GLN A 126 15.61 4.35 -8.30
CA GLN A 126 16.80 3.80 -8.94
C GLN A 126 17.95 4.80 -8.97
N ASP A 127 17.62 6.06 -9.09
CA ASP A 127 18.65 7.08 -9.10
C ASP A 127 19.33 7.23 -7.75
N SER A 128 18.64 6.90 -6.67
CA SER A 128 19.13 7.21 -5.34
C SER A 128 19.33 6.03 -4.44
N SER A 129 18.93 4.82 -4.85
CA SER A 129 18.86 3.71 -3.92
C SER A 129 19.77 2.57 -4.32
N GLU A 130 19.85 1.59 -3.43
CA GLU A 130 20.61 0.39 -3.64
C GLU A 130 19.95 -0.51 -4.65
N PRO A 131 20.75 -1.28 -5.40
CA PRO A 131 20.17 -2.22 -6.35
C PRO A 131 19.23 -3.24 -5.72
N ASN A 132 19.47 -3.59 -4.48
CA ASN A 132 18.63 -4.57 -3.81
C ASN A 132 17.52 -3.92 -3.01
N PHE A 133 17.28 -2.65 -3.25
CA PHE A 133 16.23 -1.92 -2.56
C PHE A 133 14.90 -2.63 -2.74
N GLY A 134 14.24 -2.92 -1.63
CA GLY A 134 12.95 -3.57 -1.67
C GLY A 134 13.01 -5.07 -1.87
N ARG A 135 14.16 -5.59 -2.17
CA ARG A 135 14.30 -7.04 -2.33
C ARG A 135 14.84 -7.72 -1.10
N ASP A 136 15.32 -6.96 -0.19
CA ASP A 136 15.87 -7.52 1.04
C ASP A 136 14.81 -8.06 1.96
N ASP A 137 13.61 -7.74 1.71
CA ASP A 137 12.51 -8.16 2.57
C ASP A 137 12.09 -9.57 2.38
#